data_6dc976ddce9299897b45db470b09c53d
#
_entry.id   6dc976ddce9299897b45db470b09c53d
#
_cell.length_a   1.000
_cell.length_b   1.000
_cell.length_c   1.000
_cell.angle_alpha   90.00
_cell.angle_beta   90.00
_cell.angle_gamma   90.00
#
_symmetry.space_group_name_H-M   'P 1'
#
loop_
_entity.id
_entity.type
_entity.pdbx_description
1 polymer ?
#
loop_
_entity_poly.entity_id
_entity_poly.type
_entity_poly.pdbx_seq_one_letter_code
_entity_poly.pdbx_strand_id
1 'polypeptide(L)'
;MRHAVLLAAFALCAPAHAQNVKVTPLGTHAGELCSRDRATVFEDPSGLRILYDAGQSVQGADDPRLGTIHVVLVSHAHGDHIGDMKLKAQGAGTCDNPDLVSAAPASTSGEIAAAKNAALVMVGPMANFLAKKVEVINRKATPACPQASDVMTAPFASACVAGVNLGGARIVKLADGKTVEITVVPASHDSTVPRALLSEEERKHMEADNVSVQLGQPTGYVIRFSNGLVAYLTGDTGMFAEMKTTMADFHKVNLMELNLGYSALNAAAAAHIANDLVRPSTVLLSHVNEAATTGGKVKGGTHTADVVSLVKGRAVHLALSGKTMEFDGSGKCVAGCAAP
;
A
#
# COMPACT_ATOMS: atom_id res chain seq x y z
N MET A 1 52.68 48.87 -14.38
CA MET A 1 51.26 48.57 -14.56
C MET A 1 51.06 47.06 -14.39
N ARG A 2 50.48 46.62 -13.26
CA ARG A 2 50.23 45.21 -12.98
C ARG A 2 48.74 44.91 -13.27
N HIS A 3 48.48 44.05 -14.25
CA HIS A 3 47.13 43.66 -14.62
C HIS A 3 46.72 42.49 -13.69
N ALA A 4 45.70 42.73 -12.87
CA ALA A 4 45.05 41.68 -12.07
C ALA A 4 43.99 40.99 -12.95
N VAL A 5 44.15 39.69 -13.19
CA VAL A 5 43.15 38.87 -13.87
C VAL A 5 42.20 38.33 -12.79
N LEU A 6 40.95 38.80 -12.81
CA LEU A 6 39.88 38.20 -11.99
C LEU A 6 39.40 36.91 -12.68
N LEU A 7 39.66 35.76 -12.09
CA LEU A 7 39.00 34.51 -12.46
C LEU A 7 37.61 34.47 -11.78
N ALA A 8 36.56 34.59 -12.56
CA ALA A 8 35.20 34.34 -12.12
C ALA A 8 34.94 32.82 -12.11
N ALA A 9 34.82 32.25 -10.90
CA ALA A 9 34.39 30.86 -10.73
C ALA A 9 32.88 30.76 -10.96
N PHE A 10 32.45 30.22 -12.08
CA PHE A 10 31.08 29.81 -12.32
C PHE A 10 30.80 28.51 -11.52
N ALA A 11 30.10 28.63 -10.40
CA ALA A 11 29.52 27.48 -9.74
C ALA A 11 28.41 26.91 -10.63
N LEU A 12 28.66 25.80 -11.28
CA LEU A 12 27.64 24.99 -11.96
C LEU A 12 26.71 24.41 -10.86
N CYS A 13 25.59 25.10 -10.61
CA CYS A 13 24.46 24.46 -9.90
C CYS A 13 23.97 23.33 -10.79
N ALA A 14 24.40 22.09 -10.50
CA ALA A 14 23.73 20.91 -11.03
C ALA A 14 22.25 20.96 -10.56
N PRO A 15 21.27 20.77 -11.46
CA PRO A 15 19.89 20.69 -11.06
C PRO A 15 19.79 19.55 -10.04
N ALA A 16 19.29 19.84 -8.84
CA ALA A 16 18.92 18.80 -7.90
C ALA A 16 17.82 17.97 -8.58
N HIS A 17 18.19 16.82 -9.15
CA HIS A 17 17.19 15.89 -9.66
C HIS A 17 16.29 15.54 -8.48
N ALA A 18 15.00 15.88 -8.60
CA ALA A 18 14.01 15.37 -7.66
C ALA A 18 14.16 13.85 -7.63
N GLN A 19 14.53 13.30 -6.48
CA GLN A 19 14.67 11.85 -6.33
C GLN A 19 13.31 11.22 -6.60
N ASN A 20 13.31 10.01 -7.16
CA ASN A 20 12.08 9.29 -7.50
C ASN A 20 11.48 8.63 -6.26
N VAL A 21 10.16 8.41 -6.30
CA VAL A 21 9.50 7.50 -5.35
C VAL A 21 9.79 6.08 -5.78
N LYS A 22 10.26 5.26 -4.84
CA LYS A 22 10.45 3.82 -5.07
C LYS A 22 9.21 3.07 -4.63
N VAL A 23 8.75 2.16 -5.49
CA VAL A 23 7.61 1.26 -5.24
C VAL A 23 8.11 -0.17 -5.34
N THR A 24 8.04 -0.91 -4.23
CA THR A 24 8.53 -2.28 -4.15
C THR A 24 7.40 -3.20 -3.68
N PRO A 25 6.80 -3.99 -4.59
CA PRO A 25 5.85 -5.02 -4.21
C PRO A 25 6.55 -6.14 -3.44
N LEU A 26 5.91 -6.65 -2.39
CA LEU A 26 6.42 -7.73 -1.55
C LEU A 26 5.47 -8.93 -1.65
N GLY A 27 5.68 -9.75 -2.66
CA GLY A 27 4.88 -10.95 -2.90
C GLY A 27 5.55 -12.22 -2.36
N THR A 28 4.89 -13.33 -2.62
CA THR A 28 5.24 -14.66 -2.11
C THR A 28 6.41 -15.30 -2.87
N HIS A 29 6.53 -15.07 -4.18
CA HIS A 29 7.57 -15.63 -5.04
C HIS A 29 8.32 -14.52 -5.78
N ALA A 30 9.64 -14.47 -5.63
CA ALA A 30 10.47 -13.41 -6.19
C ALA A 30 10.33 -13.32 -7.73
N GLY A 31 10.07 -12.12 -8.23
CA GLY A 31 9.92 -11.81 -9.65
C GLY A 31 8.60 -12.23 -10.28
N GLU A 32 7.67 -12.78 -9.50
CA GLU A 32 6.33 -13.18 -9.95
C GLU A 32 5.25 -12.28 -9.34
N LEU A 33 4.04 -12.36 -9.90
CA LEU A 33 2.79 -11.81 -9.34
C LEU A 33 1.85 -12.98 -9.07
N CYS A 34 1.68 -13.29 -7.79
CA CYS A 34 1.05 -14.50 -7.29
C CYS A 34 -0.32 -14.24 -6.65
N SER A 35 -1.09 -15.31 -6.44
CA SER A 35 -2.47 -15.26 -5.97
C SER A 35 -2.68 -14.54 -4.63
N ARG A 36 -1.66 -14.55 -3.74
CA ARG A 36 -1.73 -13.93 -2.40
C ARG A 36 -0.92 -12.64 -2.27
N ASP A 37 -0.39 -12.11 -3.36
CA ASP A 37 0.45 -10.91 -3.33
C ASP A 37 -0.40 -9.65 -3.11
N ARG A 38 -0.09 -8.92 -2.03
CA ARG A 38 -0.82 -7.72 -1.58
C ARG A 38 0.13 -6.59 -1.20
N ALA A 39 1.19 -6.92 -0.45
CA ALA A 39 2.03 -5.92 0.20
C ALA A 39 2.82 -5.09 -0.80
N THR A 40 2.76 -3.77 -0.64
CA THR A 40 3.60 -2.84 -1.39
C THR A 40 4.27 -1.84 -0.44
N VAL A 41 5.58 -1.64 -0.61
CA VAL A 41 6.35 -0.60 0.10
C VAL A 41 6.58 0.57 -0.83
N PHE A 42 6.14 1.75 -0.40
CA PHE A 42 6.45 3.04 -1.03
C PHE A 42 7.55 3.75 -0.24
N GLU A 43 8.59 4.21 -0.91
CA GLU A 43 9.67 4.99 -0.32
C GLU A 43 9.74 6.36 -0.97
N ASP A 44 9.41 7.38 -0.19
CA ASP A 44 9.52 8.78 -0.60
C ASP A 44 10.99 9.20 -0.73
N PRO A 45 11.34 10.18 -1.57
CA PRO A 45 12.70 10.74 -1.63
C PRO A 45 13.29 11.22 -0.30
N SER A 46 12.46 11.58 0.67
CA SER A 46 12.90 11.90 2.04
C SER A 46 13.37 10.68 2.84
N GLY A 47 13.15 9.46 2.34
CA GLY A 47 13.37 8.21 3.06
C GLY A 47 12.17 7.76 3.89
N LEU A 48 11.04 8.47 3.87
CA LEU A 48 9.81 7.99 4.51
C LEU A 48 9.32 6.73 3.79
N ARG A 49 9.11 5.65 4.54
CA ARG A 49 8.66 4.35 4.01
C ARG A 49 7.28 4.00 4.54
N ILE A 50 6.39 3.68 3.63
CA ILE A 50 4.99 3.34 3.86
C ILE A 50 4.76 1.92 3.39
N LEU A 51 4.25 1.06 4.26
CA LEU A 51 3.79 -0.28 3.92
C LEU A 51 2.28 -0.26 3.74
N TYR A 52 1.83 -0.70 2.59
CA TYR A 52 0.43 -0.85 2.25
C TYR A 52 0.04 -2.33 2.21
N ASP A 53 -1.06 -2.69 2.85
CA ASP A 53 -1.68 -4.03 2.91
C ASP A 53 -0.68 -5.17 3.07
N ALA A 54 -0.01 -5.26 4.23
CA ALA A 54 0.98 -6.30 4.52
C ALA A 54 0.46 -7.72 4.22
N GLY A 55 -0.81 -7.94 4.51
CA GLY A 55 -1.56 -9.13 4.15
C GLY A 55 -0.86 -10.44 4.53
N GLN A 56 -0.91 -11.37 3.59
CA GLN A 56 -0.34 -12.71 3.71
C GLN A 56 0.96 -12.88 2.90
N SER A 57 1.47 -11.81 2.30
CA SER A 57 2.59 -11.84 1.34
C SER A 57 3.97 -11.64 1.98
N VAL A 58 4.03 -11.34 3.27
CA VAL A 58 5.27 -11.13 4.02
C VAL A 58 5.39 -12.09 5.21
N GLN A 59 6.62 -12.28 5.73
CA GLN A 59 6.90 -13.19 6.85
C GLN A 59 6.62 -12.54 8.23
N GLY A 60 5.80 -11.50 8.28
CA GLY A 60 5.59 -10.69 9.47
C GLY A 60 6.74 -9.72 9.71
N ALA A 61 7.00 -9.37 10.98
CA ALA A 61 7.98 -8.36 11.37
C ALA A 61 9.42 -8.70 10.98
N ASP A 62 9.74 -9.97 10.84
CA ASP A 62 11.09 -10.48 10.55
C ASP A 62 11.37 -10.58 9.03
N ASP A 63 10.44 -10.19 8.18
CA ASP A 63 10.68 -10.19 6.73
C ASP A 63 11.81 -9.23 6.37
N PRO A 64 12.96 -9.72 5.85
CA PRO A 64 14.13 -8.88 5.59
C PRO A 64 13.89 -7.82 4.52
N ARG A 65 12.86 -7.96 3.68
CA ARG A 65 12.52 -7.02 2.62
C ARG A 65 11.88 -5.74 3.14
N LEU A 66 11.32 -5.76 4.36
CA LEU A 66 10.64 -4.60 4.95
C LEU A 66 11.59 -3.44 5.23
N GLY A 67 12.78 -3.71 5.78
CA GLY A 67 13.67 -2.65 6.27
C GLY A 67 12.99 -1.80 7.36
N THR A 68 13.20 -0.50 7.31
CA THR A 68 12.49 0.47 8.15
C THR A 68 11.09 0.71 7.57
N ILE A 69 10.05 0.70 8.40
CA ILE A 69 8.69 1.11 8.04
C ILE A 69 8.26 2.20 9.03
N HIS A 70 7.81 3.34 8.51
CA HIS A 70 7.35 4.47 9.32
C HIS A 70 5.83 4.50 9.45
N VAL A 71 5.13 4.06 8.40
CA VAL A 71 3.66 4.04 8.35
C VAL A 71 3.17 2.70 7.82
N VAL A 72 2.11 2.18 8.44
CA VAL A 72 1.37 1.01 7.95
C VAL A 72 -0.04 1.45 7.60
N LEU A 73 -0.45 1.16 6.38
CA LEU A 73 -1.79 1.36 5.84
C LEU A 73 -2.46 -0.01 5.64
N VAL A 74 -3.73 -0.11 6.03
CA VAL A 74 -4.55 -1.30 5.75
C VAL A 74 -5.87 -0.81 5.16
N SER A 75 -6.21 -1.31 3.99
CA SER A 75 -7.40 -0.87 3.25
C SER A 75 -8.70 -1.33 3.91
N HIS A 76 -8.76 -2.57 4.38
CA HIS A 76 -9.92 -3.16 5.05
C HIS A 76 -9.52 -4.41 5.86
N ALA A 77 -10.48 -5.00 6.58
CA ALA A 77 -10.20 -6.03 7.58
C ALA A 77 -10.09 -7.45 7.04
N HIS A 78 -10.24 -7.72 5.74
CA HIS A 78 -10.08 -9.07 5.22
C HIS A 78 -8.68 -9.63 5.51
N GLY A 79 -8.60 -10.95 5.71
CA GLY A 79 -7.38 -11.62 6.17
C GLY A 79 -6.18 -11.41 5.27
N ASP A 80 -6.41 -11.36 3.97
CA ASP A 80 -5.37 -11.12 2.98
C ASP A 80 -4.87 -9.66 2.89
N HIS A 81 -5.51 -8.73 3.63
CA HIS A 81 -5.07 -7.33 3.77
C HIS A 81 -4.53 -7.02 5.17
N ILE A 82 -5.29 -7.34 6.22
CA ILE A 82 -4.85 -7.12 7.61
C ILE A 82 -3.79 -8.13 8.06
N GLY A 83 -3.77 -9.33 7.43
CA GLY A 83 -2.85 -10.42 7.71
C GLY A 83 -3.25 -11.28 8.90
N ASP A 84 -4.26 -12.16 8.75
CA ASP A 84 -4.57 -13.22 9.70
C ASP A 84 -3.62 -14.41 9.59
N MET A 85 -3.00 -14.55 8.44
CA MET A 85 -1.90 -15.46 8.11
C MET A 85 -0.69 -14.63 7.65
N LYS A 86 0.48 -15.25 7.63
CA LYS A 86 1.72 -14.68 7.08
C LYS A 86 2.49 -15.75 6.31
N LEU A 87 3.32 -15.32 5.39
CA LEU A 87 4.17 -16.19 4.59
C LEU A 87 5.12 -16.97 5.50
N LYS A 88 5.20 -18.29 5.32
CA LYS A 88 6.14 -19.15 6.07
C LYS A 88 7.60 -18.86 5.69
N ALA A 89 7.86 -18.76 4.40
CA ALA A 89 9.16 -18.35 3.84
C ALA A 89 8.94 -17.90 2.39
N GLN A 90 9.79 -17.01 1.90
CA GLN A 90 9.71 -16.59 0.50
C GLN A 90 9.95 -17.76 -0.43
N GLY A 91 9.07 -17.95 -1.42
CA GLY A 91 9.11 -19.06 -2.38
C GLY A 91 8.57 -20.39 -1.83
N ALA A 92 8.05 -20.43 -0.60
CA ALA A 92 7.44 -21.63 -0.04
C ALA A 92 6.05 -21.90 -0.64
N GLY A 93 5.77 -23.15 -1.00
CA GLY A 93 4.57 -23.53 -1.73
C GLY A 93 4.64 -23.23 -3.21
N THR A 94 3.52 -22.86 -3.82
CA THR A 94 3.43 -22.45 -5.23
C THR A 94 2.85 -21.04 -5.35
N CYS A 95 2.99 -20.40 -6.50
CA CYS A 95 2.44 -19.06 -6.77
C CYS A 95 0.89 -19.02 -6.64
N ASP A 96 0.20 -20.10 -6.96
CA ASP A 96 -1.25 -20.22 -6.73
C ASP A 96 -1.59 -20.55 -5.28
N ASN A 97 -0.73 -21.28 -4.58
CA ASN A 97 -0.98 -21.76 -3.22
C ASN A 97 0.30 -21.71 -2.37
N PRO A 98 0.69 -20.53 -1.88
CA PRO A 98 1.89 -20.36 -1.05
C PRO A 98 1.69 -20.97 0.34
N ASP A 99 2.77 -21.42 0.97
CA ASP A 99 2.74 -21.92 2.35
C ASP A 99 2.59 -20.76 3.34
N LEU A 100 1.51 -20.77 4.09
CA LEU A 100 1.18 -19.76 5.09
C LEU A 100 1.17 -20.35 6.51
N VAL A 101 1.44 -19.49 7.49
CA VAL A 101 1.29 -19.79 8.91
C VAL A 101 0.42 -18.73 9.59
N SER A 102 -0.25 -19.08 10.70
CA SER A 102 -1.12 -18.14 11.41
C SER A 102 -0.35 -16.95 11.97
N ALA A 103 -0.93 -15.76 11.85
CA ALA A 103 -0.48 -14.54 12.52
C ALA A 103 -1.32 -14.21 13.77
N ALA A 104 -2.36 -15.04 14.06
CA ALA A 104 -3.18 -14.85 15.26
C ALA A 104 -2.36 -15.10 16.56
N PRO A 105 -2.71 -14.44 17.67
CA PRO A 105 -3.85 -13.52 17.88
C PRO A 105 -3.59 -12.08 17.42
N ALA A 106 -2.36 -11.75 17.00
CA ALA A 106 -2.01 -10.45 16.44
C ALA A 106 -2.55 -10.32 14.99
N SER A 107 -1.86 -9.66 14.14
CA SER A 107 -2.00 -9.72 12.69
C SER A 107 -0.65 -9.36 12.09
N THR A 108 -0.39 -9.74 10.85
CA THR A 108 0.86 -9.36 10.17
C THR A 108 1.09 -7.85 10.23
N SER A 109 0.04 -7.05 9.96
CA SER A 109 0.12 -5.59 10.05
C SER A 109 0.41 -5.09 11.46
N GLY A 110 -0.20 -5.71 12.48
CA GLY A 110 0.05 -5.39 13.90
C GLY A 110 1.47 -5.77 14.34
N GLU A 111 1.96 -6.95 13.95
CA GLU A 111 3.34 -7.40 14.22
C GLU A 111 4.37 -6.43 13.65
N ILE A 112 4.18 -6.01 12.38
CA ILE A 112 5.10 -5.09 11.72
C ILE A 112 5.04 -3.71 12.37
N ALA A 113 3.85 -3.17 12.64
CA ALA A 113 3.70 -1.88 13.30
C ALA A 113 4.39 -1.87 14.68
N ALA A 114 4.21 -2.93 15.48
CA ALA A 114 4.86 -3.07 16.79
C ALA A 114 6.39 -3.09 16.68
N ALA A 115 6.94 -3.93 15.81
CA ALA A 115 8.39 -4.15 15.69
C ALA A 115 9.11 -2.96 15.03
N LYS A 116 8.45 -2.22 14.15
CA LYS A 116 9.04 -1.08 13.42
C LYS A 116 8.74 0.28 14.09
N ASN A 117 8.01 0.31 15.20
CA ASN A 117 7.51 1.53 15.82
C ASN A 117 6.73 2.41 14.82
N ALA A 118 5.92 1.79 13.95
CA ALA A 118 5.25 2.47 12.87
C ALA A 118 3.91 3.09 13.31
N ALA A 119 3.50 4.16 12.63
CA ALA A 119 2.17 4.73 12.76
C ALA A 119 1.15 3.90 11.96
N LEU A 120 0.03 3.54 12.58
CA LEU A 120 -1.12 2.92 11.93
C LEU A 120 -2.06 4.04 11.47
N VAL A 121 -2.11 4.31 10.15
CA VAL A 121 -2.94 5.38 9.56
C VAL A 121 -4.08 4.75 8.76
N MET A 122 -5.30 4.79 9.29
CA MET A 122 -6.48 4.17 8.69
C MET A 122 -7.77 4.67 9.35
N VAL A 123 -8.94 4.19 8.89
CA VAL A 123 -10.21 4.54 9.52
C VAL A 123 -10.25 4.14 11.00
N GLY A 124 -10.90 4.98 11.83
CA GLY A 124 -10.87 4.87 13.28
C GLY A 124 -11.17 3.47 13.85
N PRO A 125 -12.25 2.76 13.44
CA PRO A 125 -12.54 1.42 13.94
C PRO A 125 -11.42 0.41 13.68
N MET A 126 -10.82 0.43 12.49
CA MET A 126 -9.68 -0.43 12.14
C MET A 126 -8.43 -0.04 12.93
N ALA A 127 -8.15 1.25 13.07
CA ALA A 127 -7.03 1.76 13.85
C ALA A 127 -7.12 1.29 15.32
N ASN A 128 -8.29 1.36 15.92
CA ASN A 128 -8.54 0.91 17.29
C ASN A 128 -8.39 -0.62 17.44
N PHE A 129 -8.85 -1.39 16.47
CA PHE A 129 -8.68 -2.84 16.47
C PHE A 129 -7.20 -3.23 16.40
N LEU A 130 -6.45 -2.66 15.45
CA LEU A 130 -5.01 -2.93 15.33
C LEU A 130 -4.21 -2.39 16.52
N ALA A 131 -4.63 -1.28 17.15
CA ALA A 131 -4.04 -0.82 18.39
C ALA A 131 -4.07 -1.90 19.48
N LYS A 132 -5.18 -2.64 19.59
CA LYS A 132 -5.29 -3.78 20.53
C LYS A 132 -4.39 -4.93 20.14
N LYS A 133 -4.19 -5.19 18.85
CA LYS A 133 -3.24 -6.21 18.38
C LYS A 133 -1.79 -5.87 18.74
N VAL A 134 -1.41 -4.60 18.54
CA VAL A 134 -0.10 -4.06 18.95
C VAL A 134 0.07 -4.09 20.48
N GLU A 135 -0.98 -3.77 21.25
CA GLU A 135 -0.97 -3.82 22.72
C GLU A 135 -0.67 -5.24 23.22
N VAL A 136 -1.26 -6.28 22.62
CA VAL A 136 -0.99 -7.69 22.96
C VAL A 136 0.50 -8.02 22.78
N ILE A 137 1.13 -7.53 21.71
CA ILE A 137 2.55 -7.77 21.43
C ILE A 137 3.45 -7.01 22.42
N ASN A 138 3.20 -5.73 22.59
CA ASN A 138 4.04 -4.83 23.37
C ASN A 138 3.75 -4.88 24.88
N ARG A 139 2.66 -5.55 25.29
CA ARG A 139 2.14 -5.59 26.69
C ARG A 139 1.97 -4.18 27.28
N LYS A 140 1.64 -3.22 26.46
CA LYS A 140 1.47 -1.82 26.80
C LYS A 140 0.47 -1.20 25.82
N ALA A 141 -0.41 -0.33 26.33
CA ALA A 141 -1.39 0.39 25.52
C ALA A 141 -0.71 1.11 24.34
N THR A 142 -1.29 0.96 23.16
CA THR A 142 -0.82 1.65 21.95
C THR A 142 -1.32 3.10 21.98
N PRO A 143 -0.43 4.10 22.06
CA PRO A 143 -0.83 5.50 22.15
C PRO A 143 -1.37 6.03 20.82
N ALA A 144 -2.11 7.15 20.87
CA ALA A 144 -2.28 7.99 19.70
C ALA A 144 -0.94 8.54 19.21
N CYS A 145 -0.76 8.66 17.90
CA CYS A 145 0.46 9.24 17.35
C CYS A 145 0.60 10.71 17.80
N PRO A 146 1.81 11.12 18.23
CA PRO A 146 2.08 12.52 18.49
C PRO A 146 1.89 13.36 17.23
N GLN A 147 1.04 14.36 17.29
CA GLN A 147 0.74 15.24 16.15
C GLN A 147 0.47 16.67 16.59
N ALA A 148 0.83 17.61 15.72
CA ALA A 148 0.43 19.01 15.83
C ALA A 148 -0.49 19.31 14.65
N SER A 149 -1.77 19.58 14.93
CA SER A 149 -2.84 19.53 13.92
C SER A 149 -2.88 18.15 13.26
N ASP A 150 -2.73 18.05 11.95
CA ASP A 150 -2.71 16.78 11.19
C ASP A 150 -1.29 16.30 10.82
N VAL A 151 -0.24 16.95 11.37
CA VAL A 151 1.17 16.68 11.05
C VAL A 151 1.81 15.81 12.12
N MET A 152 2.30 14.65 11.72
CA MET A 152 3.10 13.72 12.50
C MET A 152 4.56 13.80 12.08
N THR A 153 5.48 13.57 13.01
CA THR A 153 6.93 13.56 12.72
C THR A 153 7.49 12.16 12.96
N ALA A 154 7.99 11.52 11.90
CA ALA A 154 8.71 10.26 11.98
C ALA A 154 10.22 10.50 12.14
N PRO A 155 10.99 9.53 12.70
CA PRO A 155 10.52 8.26 13.24
C PRO A 155 9.76 8.39 14.56
N PHE A 156 8.86 7.44 14.84
CA PHE A 156 8.10 7.42 16.10
C PHE A 156 8.85 6.66 17.19
N ALA A 157 8.68 7.07 18.44
CA ALA A 157 9.30 6.42 19.58
C ALA A 157 8.71 5.02 19.90
N SER A 158 7.47 4.78 19.49
CA SER A 158 6.78 3.48 19.58
C SER A 158 5.69 3.42 18.51
N ALA A 159 5.18 2.23 18.24
CA ALA A 159 3.98 2.09 17.44
C ALA A 159 2.85 2.95 18.02
N CYS A 160 2.09 3.60 17.14
CA CYS A 160 1.02 4.51 17.52
C CYS A 160 -0.12 4.47 16.51
N VAL A 161 -1.28 5.00 16.87
CA VAL A 161 -2.45 5.04 15.99
C VAL A 161 -2.83 6.46 15.61
N ALA A 162 -3.17 6.65 14.34
CA ALA A 162 -3.68 7.88 13.77
C ALA A 162 -4.97 7.58 12.99
N GLY A 163 -6.07 7.46 13.74
CA GLY A 163 -7.39 7.27 13.14
C GLY A 163 -7.78 8.46 12.24
N VAL A 164 -8.35 8.17 11.09
CA VAL A 164 -8.77 9.17 10.09
C VAL A 164 -10.19 8.86 9.65
N ASN A 165 -11.00 9.88 9.39
CA ASN A 165 -12.30 9.71 8.75
C ASN A 165 -12.13 9.63 7.22
N LEU A 166 -13.13 9.10 6.52
CA LEU A 166 -13.16 9.17 5.05
C LEU A 166 -13.08 10.63 4.58
N GLY A 167 -12.25 10.89 3.59
CA GLY A 167 -11.92 12.22 3.08
C GLY A 167 -10.92 13.00 3.93
N GLY A 168 -10.58 12.50 5.13
CA GLY A 168 -9.56 13.10 5.99
C GLY A 168 -8.14 12.66 5.62
N ALA A 169 -7.14 13.43 6.08
CA ALA A 169 -5.74 13.18 5.79
C ALA A 169 -4.87 13.20 7.04
N ARG A 170 -3.65 12.65 6.91
CA ARG A 170 -2.51 12.84 7.81
C ARG A 170 -1.29 13.24 6.99
N ILE A 171 -0.55 14.17 7.52
CA ILE A 171 0.72 14.59 6.94
C ILE A 171 1.84 13.97 7.79
N VAL A 172 2.77 13.29 7.14
CA VAL A 172 3.95 12.72 7.81
C VAL A 172 5.19 13.40 7.25
N LYS A 173 6.08 13.84 8.15
CA LYS A 173 7.35 14.43 7.78
C LYS A 173 8.52 13.72 8.47
N LEU A 174 9.69 13.78 7.85
CA LEU A 174 10.98 13.45 8.44
C LEU A 174 11.75 14.71 8.84
N ALA A 175 12.94 14.52 9.41
CA ALA A 175 13.78 15.62 9.92
C ALA A 175 14.20 16.64 8.85
N ASP A 176 14.22 16.25 7.56
CA ASP A 176 14.51 17.15 6.43
C ASP A 176 13.37 18.15 6.12
N GLY A 177 12.23 18.00 6.80
CA GLY A 177 11.05 18.85 6.65
C GLY A 177 10.16 18.54 5.45
N LYS A 178 10.55 17.62 4.57
CA LYS A 178 9.70 17.16 3.47
C LYS A 178 8.51 16.39 4.01
N THR A 179 7.38 16.53 3.34
CA THR A 179 6.09 15.96 3.79
C THR A 179 5.52 15.01 2.77
N VAL A 180 4.84 13.97 3.29
CA VAL A 180 3.97 13.08 2.54
C VAL A 180 2.58 13.19 3.14
N GLU A 181 1.58 13.47 2.30
CA GLU A 181 0.17 13.53 2.71
C GLU A 181 -0.52 12.22 2.35
N ILE A 182 -1.25 11.65 3.30
CA ILE A 182 -2.00 10.39 3.18
C ILE A 182 -3.46 10.69 3.43
N THR A 183 -4.26 10.68 2.37
CA THR A 183 -5.72 10.87 2.44
C THR A 183 -6.43 9.52 2.37
N VAL A 184 -7.38 9.29 3.28
CA VAL A 184 -8.23 8.10 3.27
C VAL A 184 -9.43 8.37 2.37
N VAL A 185 -9.63 7.52 1.35
CA VAL A 185 -10.73 7.65 0.39
C VAL A 185 -11.62 6.40 0.42
N PRO A 186 -12.90 6.47 0.00
CA PRO A 186 -13.78 5.32 0.03
C PRO A 186 -13.36 4.22 -0.96
N ALA A 187 -13.70 2.97 -0.60
CA ALA A 187 -13.71 1.81 -1.48
C ALA A 187 -15.08 1.12 -1.37
N SER A 188 -15.55 0.52 -2.47
CA SER A 188 -16.84 -0.18 -2.53
C SER A 188 -16.64 -1.68 -2.32
N HIS A 189 -16.59 -2.10 -1.06
CA HIS A 189 -16.33 -3.48 -0.64
C HIS A 189 -16.89 -3.70 0.77
N ASP A 190 -16.63 -4.84 1.41
CA ASP A 190 -16.88 -5.05 2.84
C ASP A 190 -15.56 -5.07 3.64
N SER A 191 -15.67 -5.06 4.97
CA SER A 191 -14.52 -5.01 5.88
C SER A 191 -14.70 -6.01 7.03
N THR A 192 -15.07 -7.25 6.69
CA THR A 192 -15.30 -8.33 7.64
C THR A 192 -14.01 -8.82 8.28
N VAL A 193 -13.98 -8.89 9.61
CA VAL A 193 -12.82 -9.38 10.37
C VAL A 193 -12.70 -10.90 10.25
N PRO A 194 -11.50 -11.43 9.97
CA PRO A 194 -11.24 -12.87 10.04
C PRO A 194 -11.48 -13.41 11.45
N ARG A 195 -12.22 -14.49 11.56
CA ARG A 195 -12.52 -15.16 12.85
C ARG A 195 -11.25 -15.50 13.65
N ALA A 196 -10.15 -15.82 12.96
CA ALA A 196 -8.87 -16.11 13.59
C ALA A 196 -8.31 -14.96 14.44
N LEU A 197 -8.67 -13.71 14.13
CA LEU A 197 -8.24 -12.51 14.85
C LEU A 197 -9.18 -12.11 15.99
N LEU A 198 -10.29 -12.81 16.20
CA LEU A 198 -11.25 -12.58 17.27
C LEU A 198 -10.95 -13.47 18.47
N SER A 199 -11.37 -13.06 19.67
CA SER A 199 -11.35 -13.90 20.87
C SER A 199 -12.29 -15.09 20.72
N GLU A 200 -12.12 -16.11 21.57
CA GLU A 200 -13.00 -17.27 21.57
C GLU A 200 -14.45 -16.91 21.93
N GLU A 201 -14.64 -15.96 22.84
CA GLU A 201 -15.95 -15.47 23.25
C GLU A 201 -16.66 -14.76 22.09
N GLU A 202 -15.97 -13.84 21.40
CA GLU A 202 -16.51 -13.15 20.22
C GLU A 202 -16.91 -14.14 19.12
N ARG A 203 -16.06 -15.15 18.86
CA ARG A 203 -16.39 -16.19 17.86
C ARG A 203 -17.63 -16.98 18.21
N LYS A 204 -17.79 -17.38 19.48
CA LYS A 204 -18.97 -18.11 19.94
C LYS A 204 -20.27 -17.32 19.77
N HIS A 205 -20.25 -16.02 20.10
CA HIS A 205 -21.40 -15.14 19.88
C HIS A 205 -21.74 -15.00 18.39
N MET A 206 -20.73 -14.79 17.55
CA MET A 206 -20.95 -14.67 16.10
C MET A 206 -21.51 -15.96 15.50
N GLU A 207 -21.05 -17.13 15.96
CA GLU A 207 -21.55 -18.43 15.49
C GLU A 207 -22.99 -18.69 15.95
N ALA A 208 -23.32 -18.34 17.18
CA ALA A 208 -24.67 -18.54 17.73
C ALA A 208 -25.71 -17.70 16.95
N ASP A 209 -25.36 -16.46 16.57
CA ASP A 209 -26.29 -15.54 15.94
C ASP A 209 -26.12 -15.47 14.41
N ASN A 210 -25.17 -16.21 13.83
CA ASN A 210 -24.82 -16.19 12.40
C ASN A 210 -24.53 -14.78 11.87
N VAL A 211 -23.74 -13.99 12.63
CA VAL A 211 -23.36 -12.62 12.29
C VAL A 211 -21.86 -12.52 11.99
N SER A 212 -21.44 -11.37 11.41
CA SER A 212 -20.05 -11.02 11.19
C SER A 212 -19.72 -9.63 11.75
N VAL A 213 -18.45 -9.41 12.10
CA VAL A 213 -17.98 -8.10 12.57
C VAL A 213 -17.35 -7.33 11.42
N GLN A 214 -17.76 -6.09 11.24
CA GLN A 214 -17.20 -5.13 10.27
C GLN A 214 -16.35 -4.10 11.00
N LEU A 215 -15.14 -3.81 10.54
CA LEU A 215 -14.26 -2.78 11.12
C LEU A 215 -14.26 -1.48 10.31
N GLY A 216 -15.36 -0.76 10.39
CA GLY A 216 -15.54 0.45 9.63
C GLY A 216 -15.74 0.19 8.14
N GLN A 217 -15.61 1.23 7.34
CA GLN A 217 -15.75 1.14 5.90
C GLN A 217 -14.42 0.71 5.27
N PRO A 218 -14.43 -0.07 4.18
CA PRO A 218 -13.25 -0.32 3.38
C PRO A 218 -12.79 0.98 2.71
N THR A 219 -11.48 1.10 2.53
CA THR A 219 -10.83 2.33 2.08
C THR A 219 -9.78 2.07 1.01
N GLY A 220 -9.62 3.06 0.15
CA GLY A 220 -8.39 3.28 -0.59
C GLY A 220 -7.58 4.42 0.06
N TYR A 221 -6.44 4.73 -0.53
CA TYR A 221 -5.59 5.83 -0.09
C TYR A 221 -5.13 6.66 -1.28
N VAL A 222 -5.12 7.97 -1.12
CA VAL A 222 -4.39 8.87 -2.03
C VAL A 222 -3.17 9.37 -1.27
N ILE A 223 -1.99 9.11 -1.82
CA ILE A 223 -0.71 9.51 -1.22
C ILE A 223 -0.06 10.54 -2.13
N ARG A 224 0.18 11.74 -1.59
CA ARG A 224 0.95 12.78 -2.24
C ARG A 224 2.37 12.80 -1.69
N PHE A 225 3.32 12.38 -2.51
CA PHE A 225 4.74 12.30 -2.18
C PHE A 225 5.47 13.63 -2.35
N SER A 226 6.64 13.76 -1.74
CA SER A 226 7.42 15.00 -1.72
C SER A 226 7.95 15.43 -3.10
N ASN A 227 8.06 14.50 -4.06
CA ASN A 227 8.45 14.79 -5.44
C ASN A 227 7.30 15.22 -6.36
N GLY A 228 6.06 15.25 -5.85
CA GLY A 228 4.86 15.58 -6.62
C GLY A 228 4.09 14.38 -7.18
N LEU A 229 4.59 13.14 -7.01
CA LEU A 229 3.83 11.93 -7.33
C LEU A 229 2.55 11.88 -6.48
N VAL A 230 1.42 11.59 -7.12
CA VAL A 230 0.13 11.36 -6.45
C VAL A 230 -0.33 9.95 -6.78
N ALA A 231 -0.19 9.05 -5.83
CA ALA A 231 -0.57 7.65 -5.97
C ALA A 231 -1.96 7.40 -5.39
N TYR A 232 -2.81 6.67 -6.11
CA TYR A 232 -4.06 6.12 -5.62
C TYR A 232 -3.90 4.60 -5.44
N LEU A 233 -4.04 4.15 -4.20
CA LEU A 233 -4.07 2.74 -3.82
C LEU A 233 -5.54 2.38 -3.65
N THR A 234 -6.07 1.53 -4.53
CA THR A 234 -7.53 1.38 -4.63
C THR A 234 -8.16 0.64 -3.47
N GLY A 235 -7.41 -0.21 -2.77
CA GLY A 235 -7.98 -1.26 -1.94
C GLY A 235 -8.80 -2.22 -2.80
N ASP A 236 -9.46 -3.17 -2.16
CA ASP A 236 -10.49 -3.94 -2.85
C ASP A 236 -11.70 -3.04 -3.04
N THR A 237 -12.09 -2.86 -4.30
CA THR A 237 -13.18 -1.96 -4.62
C THR A 237 -13.91 -2.39 -5.87
N GLY A 238 -15.23 -2.26 -5.86
CA GLY A 238 -16.03 -2.16 -7.06
C GLY A 238 -15.86 -0.78 -7.73
N MET A 239 -16.37 -0.65 -8.93
CA MET A 239 -16.40 0.61 -9.67
C MET A 239 -17.48 1.55 -9.11
N PHE A 240 -17.14 2.83 -8.91
CA PHE A 240 -18.11 3.86 -8.54
C PHE A 240 -17.77 5.20 -9.23
N ALA A 241 -18.82 6.01 -9.48
CA ALA A 241 -18.70 7.20 -10.32
C ALA A 241 -17.81 8.30 -9.74
N GLU A 242 -17.76 8.41 -8.41
CA GLU A 242 -16.98 9.41 -7.67
C GLU A 242 -15.46 9.24 -7.85
N MET A 243 -15.01 8.08 -8.36
CA MET A 243 -13.59 7.90 -8.74
C MET A 243 -13.13 8.99 -9.71
N LYS A 244 -14.01 9.42 -10.64
CA LYS A 244 -13.68 10.49 -11.57
C LYS A 244 -13.50 11.83 -10.85
N THR A 245 -14.48 12.25 -10.08
CA THR A 245 -14.47 13.57 -9.43
C THR A 245 -13.44 13.67 -8.32
N THR A 246 -13.26 12.59 -7.56
CA THR A 246 -12.34 12.58 -6.41
C THR A 246 -10.90 12.29 -6.86
N MET A 247 -10.66 11.19 -7.58
CA MET A 247 -9.28 10.77 -7.89
C MET A 247 -8.69 11.55 -9.07
N ALA A 248 -9.46 11.69 -10.18
CA ALA A 248 -8.96 12.40 -11.36
C ALA A 248 -9.06 13.91 -11.22
N ASP A 249 -10.26 14.43 -10.91
CA ASP A 249 -10.53 15.86 -11.03
C ASP A 249 -10.04 16.67 -9.80
N PHE A 250 -10.08 16.10 -8.58
CA PHE A 250 -9.61 16.78 -7.36
C PHE A 250 -8.16 16.42 -7.02
N HIS A 251 -7.85 15.15 -6.74
CA HIS A 251 -6.51 14.75 -6.31
C HIS A 251 -5.47 14.77 -7.43
N LYS A 252 -5.87 14.68 -8.70
CA LYS A 252 -4.97 14.63 -9.86
C LYS A 252 -4.02 13.43 -9.81
N VAL A 253 -4.57 12.26 -9.51
CA VAL A 253 -3.83 11.00 -9.44
C VAL A 253 -3.07 10.74 -10.75
N ASN A 254 -1.78 10.41 -10.61
CA ASN A 254 -0.93 10.10 -11.76
C ASN A 254 -0.29 8.71 -11.72
N LEU A 255 -0.31 8.03 -10.57
CA LEU A 255 -0.04 6.60 -10.41
C LEU A 255 -1.26 5.95 -9.75
N MET A 256 -1.76 4.82 -10.28
CA MET A 256 -2.82 4.03 -9.66
C MET A 256 -2.32 2.60 -9.44
N GLU A 257 -2.26 2.16 -8.19
CA GLU A 257 -2.15 0.74 -7.84
C GLU A 257 -3.56 0.16 -7.80
N LEU A 258 -3.88 -0.63 -8.82
CA LEU A 258 -5.21 -1.19 -9.03
C LEU A 258 -5.26 -2.64 -8.58
N ASN A 259 -6.06 -2.92 -7.55
CA ASN A 259 -6.34 -4.26 -7.08
C ASN A 259 -7.30 -4.96 -8.08
N LEU A 260 -6.88 -6.13 -8.58
CA LEU A 260 -7.61 -6.88 -9.60
C LEU A 260 -8.40 -8.08 -9.05
N GLY A 261 -8.76 -8.08 -7.79
CA GLY A 261 -9.60 -9.14 -7.23
C GLY A 261 -10.90 -9.27 -8.07
N TYR A 262 -10.99 -10.29 -8.94
CA TYR A 262 -12.09 -10.44 -9.89
C TYR A 262 -13.46 -10.65 -9.25
N SER A 263 -13.52 -10.94 -7.96
CA SER A 263 -14.78 -10.90 -7.19
C SER A 263 -15.32 -9.47 -7.01
N ALA A 264 -14.45 -8.45 -7.07
CA ALA A 264 -14.82 -7.04 -6.97
C ALA A 264 -14.86 -6.34 -8.34
N LEU A 265 -13.90 -6.68 -9.24
CA LEU A 265 -13.77 -6.05 -10.56
C LEU A 265 -13.63 -7.10 -11.66
N ASN A 266 -14.51 -7.09 -12.64
CA ASN A 266 -14.25 -7.78 -13.91
C ASN A 266 -13.30 -6.92 -14.79
N ALA A 267 -12.71 -7.53 -15.82
CA ALA A 267 -11.69 -6.87 -16.63
C ALA A 267 -12.19 -5.60 -17.35
N ALA A 268 -13.45 -5.58 -17.79
CA ALA A 268 -14.04 -4.40 -18.42
C ALA A 268 -14.20 -3.23 -17.45
N ALA A 269 -14.65 -3.50 -16.21
CA ALA A 269 -14.78 -2.49 -15.16
C ALA A 269 -13.40 -1.95 -14.71
N ALA A 270 -12.41 -2.84 -14.55
CA ALA A 270 -11.02 -2.45 -14.22
C ALA A 270 -10.45 -1.52 -15.31
N ALA A 271 -10.62 -1.89 -16.58
CA ALA A 271 -10.18 -1.06 -17.70
C ALA A 271 -10.94 0.27 -17.78
N HIS A 272 -12.25 0.30 -17.49
CA HIS A 272 -13.02 1.54 -17.46
C HIS A 272 -12.56 2.49 -16.35
N ILE A 273 -12.24 1.96 -15.15
CA ILE A 273 -11.65 2.76 -14.08
C ILE A 273 -10.34 3.42 -14.58
N ALA A 274 -9.45 2.65 -15.19
CA ALA A 274 -8.17 3.14 -15.68
C ALA A 274 -8.29 4.12 -16.86
N ASN A 275 -9.13 3.81 -17.85
CA ASN A 275 -9.22 4.54 -19.09
C ASN A 275 -10.06 5.84 -18.97
N ASP A 276 -11.19 5.77 -18.23
CA ASP A 276 -12.24 6.77 -18.30
C ASP A 276 -12.48 7.51 -16.98
N LEU A 277 -12.34 6.83 -15.82
CA LEU A 277 -12.63 7.44 -14.53
C LEU A 277 -11.38 8.10 -13.93
N VAL A 278 -10.36 7.32 -13.56
CA VAL A 278 -9.16 7.86 -12.88
C VAL A 278 -8.16 8.46 -13.86
N ARG A 279 -7.91 7.82 -14.97
CA ARG A 279 -7.03 8.28 -16.06
C ARG A 279 -5.60 8.63 -15.60
N PRO A 280 -4.92 7.77 -14.82
CA PRO A 280 -3.57 8.04 -14.35
C PRO A 280 -2.55 8.00 -15.50
N SER A 281 -1.34 8.49 -15.30
CA SER A 281 -0.23 8.28 -16.24
C SER A 281 0.17 6.80 -16.31
N THR A 282 0.16 6.15 -15.14
CA THR A 282 0.57 4.74 -14.98
C THR A 282 -0.42 3.97 -14.11
N VAL A 283 -0.69 2.73 -14.51
CA VAL A 283 -1.43 1.72 -13.74
C VAL A 283 -0.45 0.62 -13.31
N LEU A 284 -0.37 0.36 -12.01
CA LEU A 284 0.32 -0.77 -11.41
C LEU A 284 -0.73 -1.81 -11.04
N LEU A 285 -0.71 -2.97 -11.69
CA LEU A 285 -1.65 -4.06 -11.42
C LEU A 285 -1.16 -4.90 -10.26
N SER A 286 -1.99 -5.04 -9.24
CA SER A 286 -1.73 -5.81 -8.00
C SER A 286 -2.95 -6.65 -7.62
N HIS A 287 -2.85 -7.45 -6.57
CA HIS A 287 -3.97 -8.21 -5.96
C HIS A 287 -4.78 -9.04 -6.98
N VAL A 288 -4.11 -9.95 -7.68
CA VAL A 288 -4.70 -10.62 -8.85
C VAL A 288 -5.51 -11.89 -8.54
N ASN A 289 -5.41 -12.47 -7.34
CA ASN A 289 -6.05 -13.72 -6.91
C ASN A 289 -5.79 -14.93 -7.84
N GLU A 290 -4.70 -14.90 -8.57
CA GLU A 290 -4.25 -15.95 -9.50
C GLU A 290 -2.71 -15.94 -9.61
N ALA A 291 -2.09 -16.99 -10.08
CA ALA A 291 -0.69 -16.95 -10.51
C ALA A 291 -0.63 -16.28 -11.89
N ALA A 292 -0.57 -14.95 -11.89
CA ALA A 292 -0.72 -14.13 -13.09
C ALA A 292 0.48 -14.17 -14.03
N THR A 293 1.66 -14.56 -13.52
CA THR A 293 2.91 -14.49 -14.29
C THR A 293 3.68 -15.81 -14.29
N THR A 294 4.58 -15.92 -15.26
CA THR A 294 5.66 -16.92 -15.31
C THR A 294 6.91 -16.25 -15.84
N GLY A 295 7.99 -16.27 -15.05
CA GLY A 295 9.22 -15.54 -15.36
C GLY A 295 8.99 -14.03 -15.44
N GLY A 296 8.06 -13.49 -14.65
CA GLY A 296 7.70 -12.08 -14.62
C GLY A 296 6.88 -11.60 -15.81
N LYS A 297 6.42 -12.47 -16.70
CA LYS A 297 5.57 -12.13 -17.86
C LYS A 297 4.15 -12.63 -17.63
N VAL A 298 3.17 -11.82 -18.04
CA VAL A 298 1.74 -12.17 -17.94
C VAL A 298 1.46 -13.48 -18.69
N LYS A 299 0.72 -14.36 -18.03
CA LYS A 299 0.23 -15.61 -18.62
C LYS A 299 -1.03 -15.33 -19.41
N GLY A 300 -1.09 -15.86 -20.65
CA GLY A 300 -2.32 -15.81 -21.44
C GLY A 300 -3.48 -16.57 -20.77
N GLY A 301 -4.70 -16.07 -20.92
CA GLY A 301 -5.92 -16.66 -20.35
C GLY A 301 -6.13 -16.37 -18.86
N THR A 302 -5.37 -15.44 -18.28
CA THR A 302 -5.58 -14.93 -16.92
C THR A 302 -6.45 -13.68 -16.96
N HIS A 303 -7.14 -13.38 -15.84
CA HIS A 303 -7.86 -12.12 -15.66
C HIS A 303 -6.92 -10.91 -15.84
N THR A 304 -5.69 -11.01 -15.33
CA THR A 304 -4.65 -9.99 -15.50
C THR A 304 -4.34 -9.73 -16.97
N ALA A 305 -4.24 -10.78 -17.81
CA ALA A 305 -4.02 -10.63 -19.26
C ALA A 305 -5.19 -9.89 -19.92
N ASP A 306 -6.42 -10.20 -19.55
CA ASP A 306 -7.61 -9.53 -20.05
C ASP A 306 -7.59 -8.03 -19.73
N VAL A 307 -7.28 -7.65 -18.47
CA VAL A 307 -7.17 -6.24 -18.06
C VAL A 307 -6.06 -5.54 -18.85
N VAL A 308 -4.86 -6.13 -18.95
CA VAL A 308 -3.75 -5.58 -19.73
C VAL A 308 -4.18 -5.31 -21.18
N SER A 309 -4.95 -6.21 -21.77
CA SER A 309 -5.42 -6.07 -23.17
C SER A 309 -6.42 -4.91 -23.34
N LEU A 310 -7.20 -4.58 -22.30
CA LEU A 310 -8.27 -3.59 -22.32
C LEU A 310 -7.84 -2.19 -21.86
N VAL A 311 -6.76 -2.06 -21.08
CA VAL A 311 -6.25 -0.75 -20.68
C VAL A 311 -5.59 -0.06 -21.87
N LYS A 312 -6.00 1.16 -22.17
CA LYS A 312 -5.55 1.92 -23.35
C LYS A 312 -5.03 3.30 -22.97
N GLY A 313 -3.98 3.74 -23.65
CA GLY A 313 -3.42 5.08 -23.48
C GLY A 313 -2.78 5.34 -22.10
N ARG A 314 -2.48 4.29 -21.35
CA ARG A 314 -1.81 4.32 -20.05
C ARG A 314 -0.61 3.38 -20.06
N ALA A 315 0.46 3.72 -19.34
CA ALA A 315 1.50 2.76 -19.05
C ALA A 315 0.95 1.73 -18.05
N VAL A 316 1.19 0.45 -18.31
CA VAL A 316 0.77 -0.64 -17.41
C VAL A 316 2.01 -1.38 -16.93
N HIS A 317 2.11 -1.58 -15.63
CA HIS A 317 3.15 -2.37 -14.99
C HIS A 317 2.55 -3.40 -14.04
N LEU A 318 3.31 -4.44 -13.75
CA LEU A 318 2.93 -5.51 -12.83
C LEU A 318 3.63 -5.34 -11.49
N ALA A 319 2.93 -5.60 -10.40
CA ALA A 319 3.48 -5.61 -9.04
C ALA A 319 4.31 -6.88 -8.79
N LEU A 320 5.41 -7.06 -9.53
CA LEU A 320 6.28 -8.23 -9.40
C LEU A 320 7.04 -8.22 -8.07
N SER A 321 6.93 -9.31 -7.31
CA SER A 321 7.54 -9.47 -5.99
C SER A 321 9.04 -9.17 -5.98
N GLY A 322 9.45 -8.22 -5.13
CA GLY A 322 10.85 -7.81 -4.93
C GLY A 322 11.44 -6.97 -6.06
N LYS A 323 10.65 -6.57 -7.07
CA LYS A 323 11.11 -5.69 -8.16
C LYS A 323 10.76 -4.24 -7.84
N THR A 324 11.77 -3.46 -7.46
CA THR A 324 11.60 -2.04 -7.20
C THR A 324 11.46 -1.27 -8.51
N MET A 325 10.41 -0.47 -8.61
CA MET A 325 10.16 0.50 -9.67
C MET A 325 10.38 1.91 -9.11
N GLU A 326 10.85 2.84 -9.95
CA GLU A 326 11.02 4.23 -9.59
C GLU A 326 10.10 5.13 -10.42
N PHE A 327 9.36 6.01 -9.75
CA PHE A 327 8.41 6.92 -10.38
C PHE A 327 8.80 8.37 -10.13
N ASP A 328 8.80 9.16 -11.21
CA ASP A 328 8.93 10.62 -11.11
C ASP A 328 7.63 11.28 -10.64
N GLY A 329 7.66 12.60 -10.42
CA GLY A 329 6.51 13.37 -9.95
C GLY A 329 5.33 13.42 -10.93
N SER A 330 5.50 12.99 -12.18
CA SER A 330 4.43 12.90 -13.18
C SER A 330 3.74 11.52 -13.21
N GLY A 331 4.22 10.57 -12.40
CA GLY A 331 3.76 9.19 -12.40
C GLY A 331 4.36 8.32 -13.49
N LYS A 332 5.40 8.81 -14.19
CA LYS A 332 6.12 8.00 -15.18
C LYS A 332 7.12 7.08 -14.47
N CYS A 333 7.10 5.80 -14.81
CA CYS A 333 8.13 4.87 -14.39
C CYS A 333 9.43 5.16 -15.14
N VAL A 334 10.52 5.43 -14.39
CA VAL A 334 11.83 5.84 -14.94
C VAL A 334 12.93 4.80 -14.74
N ALA A 335 12.73 3.85 -13.81
CA ALA A 335 13.65 2.73 -13.58
C ALA A 335 12.90 1.51 -13.01
N GLY A 336 13.42 0.30 -13.27
CA GLY A 336 12.86 -0.95 -12.76
C GLY A 336 11.49 -1.33 -13.34
N CYS A 337 11.05 -0.69 -14.41
CA CYS A 337 9.73 -0.83 -14.98
C CYS A 337 9.53 -2.21 -15.59
N ALA A 338 8.59 -2.97 -15.07
CA ALA A 338 8.21 -4.27 -15.61
C ALA A 338 7.04 -4.07 -16.58
N ALA A 339 7.28 -4.22 -17.87
CA ALA A 339 6.21 -4.32 -18.86
C ALA A 339 5.47 -5.65 -18.70
N PRO A 340 4.14 -5.69 -18.91
CA PRO A 340 3.31 -6.89 -18.81
C PRO A 340 3.73 -8.00 -19.75
#